data_4c03ae575a8d648ad5eeaecad9ece27b
#
_entry.id   4c03ae575a8d648ad5eeaecad9ece27b
#
_cell.length_a   1.000
_cell.length_b   1.000
_cell.length_c   1.000
_cell.angle_alpha   90.00
_cell.angle_beta   90.00
_cell.angle_gamma   90.00
#
_symmetry.space_group_name_H-M   'P 1'
#
loop_
_entity.id
_entity.type
_entity.pdbx_description
1 polymer ?
#
loop_
_entity_poly.entity_id
_entity_poly.type
_entity_poly.pdbx_seq_one_letter_code
_entity_poly.pdbx_strand_id
1 'polypeptide(L)'
;MKATRNKKTIVKTGAQRLLQQLAAMPEKFAGGQFRKQYAALCFRRQPGDESVEVLLITSRGTGRWVIPKGWPMKKKKPYEAAEIEAWEEAGVRGAARKKPVGRYTYLKWLENGDVAPCVVEVFQIEVEELAENFKERGQRQIAWVSTEEAARRVREVELKSLLVHFRPKFKG
;
A
#
# COMPACT_ATOMS: atom_id res chain seq x y z
N MET A 1 23.12 26.25 -50.14
CA MET A 1 21.80 25.83 -49.62
C MET A 1 22.01 24.86 -48.46
N LYS A 2 21.75 25.28 -47.21
CA LYS A 2 21.85 24.41 -46.03
C LYS A 2 20.48 23.83 -45.75
N ALA A 3 20.33 22.51 -45.86
CA ALA A 3 19.10 21.79 -45.51
C ALA A 3 18.92 21.73 -43.98
N THR A 4 17.91 22.41 -43.49
CA THR A 4 17.52 22.43 -42.10
C THR A 4 16.79 21.10 -41.79
N ARG A 5 17.44 20.19 -41.08
CA ARG A 5 16.88 18.92 -40.64
C ARG A 5 15.89 19.17 -39.52
N ASN A 6 14.61 19.17 -39.83
CA ASN A 6 13.53 19.31 -38.86
C ASN A 6 13.48 18.03 -37.98
N LYS A 7 13.94 18.12 -36.75
CA LYS A 7 13.76 17.03 -35.74
C LYS A 7 12.29 17.01 -35.32
N LYS A 8 11.50 16.12 -35.91
CA LYS A 8 10.16 15.78 -35.41
C LYS A 8 10.32 15.20 -34.00
N THR A 9 9.97 15.96 -32.98
CA THR A 9 9.82 15.46 -31.63
C THR A 9 8.62 14.50 -31.60
N ILE A 10 8.90 13.19 -31.55
CA ILE A 10 7.85 12.18 -31.45
C ILE A 10 7.31 12.23 -30.01
N VAL A 11 6.10 12.76 -29.84
CA VAL A 11 5.39 12.71 -28.57
C VAL A 11 4.97 11.26 -28.33
N LYS A 12 5.61 10.60 -27.37
CA LYS A 12 5.30 9.21 -27.01
C LYS A 12 3.94 9.12 -26.35
N THR A 13 3.12 8.15 -26.73
CA THR A 13 1.84 7.86 -26.08
C THR A 13 2.05 7.38 -24.66
N GLY A 14 1.04 7.49 -23.78
CA GLY A 14 1.11 7.02 -22.38
C GLY A 14 1.52 5.54 -22.28
N ALA A 15 1.01 4.69 -23.18
CA ALA A 15 1.39 3.28 -23.25
C ALA A 15 2.87 3.05 -23.60
N GLN A 16 3.42 3.83 -24.53
CA GLN A 16 4.85 3.75 -24.90
C GLN A 16 5.76 4.20 -23.75
N ARG A 17 5.35 5.21 -23.00
CA ARG A 17 6.08 5.63 -21.78
C ARG A 17 6.06 4.55 -20.73
N LEU A 18 4.91 3.91 -20.49
CA LEU A 18 4.79 2.81 -19.54
C LEU A 18 5.69 1.64 -19.91
N LEU A 19 5.65 1.18 -21.16
CA LEU A 19 6.48 0.06 -21.63
C LEU A 19 7.98 0.34 -21.46
N GLN A 20 8.42 1.57 -21.74
CA GLN A 20 9.82 1.97 -21.52
C GLN A 20 10.20 1.97 -20.04
N GLN A 21 9.31 2.44 -19.16
CA GLN A 21 9.54 2.43 -17.73
C GLN A 21 9.61 0.99 -17.19
N LEU A 22 8.72 0.10 -17.64
CA LEU A 22 8.76 -1.31 -17.30
C LEU A 22 10.03 -2.00 -17.81
N ALA A 23 10.49 -1.68 -19.01
CA ALA A 23 11.74 -2.19 -19.56
C ALA A 23 12.97 -1.74 -18.78
N ALA A 24 12.95 -0.56 -18.17
CA ALA A 24 14.01 -0.04 -17.31
C ALA A 24 13.92 -0.54 -15.84
N MET A 25 12.88 -1.30 -15.47
CA MET A 25 12.70 -1.80 -14.10
C MET A 25 13.85 -2.69 -13.62
N PRO A 26 14.38 -3.64 -14.41
CA PRO A 26 15.52 -4.46 -13.96
C PRO A 26 16.71 -3.62 -13.49
N GLU A 27 17.03 -2.53 -14.18
CA GLU A 27 18.11 -1.62 -13.79
C GLU A 27 17.79 -0.86 -12.50
N LYS A 28 16.53 -0.42 -12.33
CA LYS A 28 16.07 0.23 -11.10
C LYS A 28 16.11 -0.73 -9.91
N PHE A 29 15.75 -1.99 -10.12
CA PHE A 29 15.85 -3.02 -9.08
C PHE A 29 17.31 -3.30 -8.71
N ALA A 30 18.19 -3.48 -9.70
CA ALA A 30 19.60 -3.71 -9.48
C ALA A 30 20.30 -2.49 -8.81
N GLY A 31 19.87 -1.28 -9.15
CA GLY A 31 20.37 -0.02 -8.56
C GLY A 31 19.80 0.31 -7.17
N GLY A 32 18.95 -0.54 -6.58
CA GLY A 32 18.35 -0.30 -5.26
C GLY A 32 17.37 0.89 -5.23
N GLN A 33 16.81 1.29 -6.35
CA GLN A 33 15.92 2.45 -6.49
C GLN A 33 14.48 2.16 -6.05
N PHE A 34 14.30 1.33 -5.04
CA PHE A 34 13.00 1.11 -4.42
C PHE A 34 12.62 2.28 -3.53
N ARG A 35 11.37 2.72 -3.64
CA ARG A 35 10.79 3.63 -2.65
C ARG A 35 10.19 2.81 -1.52
N LYS A 36 10.43 3.24 -0.29
CA LYS A 36 9.85 2.60 0.90
C LYS A 36 8.47 3.15 1.17
N GLN A 37 7.57 2.28 1.62
CA GLN A 37 6.30 2.63 2.25
C GLN A 37 6.07 1.79 3.49
N TYR A 38 5.20 2.26 4.37
CA TYR A 38 4.80 1.57 5.58
C TYR A 38 3.30 1.37 5.57
N ALA A 39 2.86 0.15 5.89
CA ALA A 39 1.46 -0.23 5.83
C ALA A 39 0.99 -0.83 7.15
N ALA A 40 -0.29 -0.65 7.42
CA ALA A 40 -0.98 -1.21 8.58
C ALA A 40 -1.87 -2.37 8.15
N LEU A 41 -1.61 -3.57 8.68
CA LEU A 41 -2.54 -4.68 8.66
C LEU A 41 -3.39 -4.59 9.93
N CYS A 42 -4.50 -3.85 9.80
CA CYS A 42 -5.45 -3.66 10.89
C CYS A 42 -6.36 -4.88 10.99
N PHE A 43 -6.52 -5.42 12.20
CA PHE A 43 -7.35 -6.59 12.44
C PHE A 43 -8.16 -6.44 13.73
N ARG A 44 -9.28 -7.15 13.79
CA ARG A 44 -10.13 -7.28 14.97
C ARG A 44 -10.62 -8.71 15.12
N ARG A 45 -10.96 -9.11 16.35
CA ARG A 45 -11.63 -10.39 16.59
C ARG A 45 -13.08 -10.30 16.14
N GLN A 46 -13.60 -11.39 15.59
CA GLN A 46 -15.03 -11.50 15.40
C GLN A 46 -15.72 -11.85 16.74
N PRO A 47 -16.84 -11.20 17.07
CA PRO A 47 -17.61 -11.57 18.26
C PRO A 47 -18.07 -13.03 18.18
N GLY A 48 -17.70 -13.82 19.22
CA GLY A 48 -18.13 -15.23 19.35
C GLY A 48 -17.31 -16.24 18.53
N ASP A 49 -16.23 -15.81 17.87
CA ASP A 49 -15.33 -16.68 17.11
C ASP A 49 -13.88 -16.28 17.39
N GLU A 50 -12.96 -17.24 17.30
CA GLU A 50 -11.52 -16.97 17.37
C GLU A 50 -10.96 -16.42 16.05
N SER A 51 -11.79 -16.39 15.00
CA SER A 51 -11.40 -15.84 13.70
C SER A 51 -11.20 -14.33 13.77
N VAL A 52 -10.38 -13.82 12.86
CA VAL A 52 -10.12 -12.39 12.74
C VAL A 52 -10.61 -11.85 11.41
N GLU A 53 -11.10 -10.64 11.45
CA GLU A 53 -11.31 -9.82 10.25
C GLU A 53 -10.15 -8.84 10.09
N VAL A 54 -9.79 -8.58 8.86
CA VAL A 54 -8.82 -7.57 8.47
C VAL A 54 -9.49 -6.43 7.71
N LEU A 55 -8.95 -5.25 7.85
CA LEU A 55 -9.46 -4.05 7.19
C LEU A 55 -8.82 -3.88 5.83
N LEU A 56 -9.65 -3.70 4.82
CA LEU A 56 -9.26 -3.23 3.50
C LEU A 56 -9.89 -1.87 3.22
N ILE A 57 -9.18 -1.06 2.45
CA ILE A 57 -9.68 0.22 1.92
C ILE A 57 -9.50 0.26 0.42
N THR A 58 -10.24 1.13 -0.27
CA THR A 58 -10.01 1.37 -1.69
C THR A 58 -8.92 2.43 -1.91
N SER A 59 -8.07 2.24 -2.89
CA SER A 59 -7.13 3.28 -3.33
C SER A 59 -7.88 4.43 -4.01
N ARG A 60 -7.51 5.68 -3.75
CA ARG A 60 -8.18 6.86 -4.32
C ARG A 60 -8.05 6.93 -5.84
N GLY A 61 -6.88 6.55 -6.38
CA GLY A 61 -6.62 6.67 -7.82
C GLY A 61 -7.26 5.58 -8.68
N THR A 62 -7.32 4.33 -8.18
CA THR A 62 -7.74 3.16 -8.97
C THR A 62 -8.94 2.44 -8.42
N GLY A 63 -9.42 2.79 -7.22
CA GLY A 63 -10.53 2.10 -6.54
C GLY A 63 -10.25 0.64 -6.15
N ARG A 64 -9.01 0.16 -6.31
CA ARG A 64 -8.66 -1.23 -5.96
C ARG A 64 -8.49 -1.41 -4.45
N TRP A 65 -8.75 -2.61 -3.96
CA TRP A 65 -8.58 -2.96 -2.56
C TRP A 65 -7.12 -3.03 -2.17
N VAL A 66 -6.78 -2.35 -1.08
CA VAL A 66 -5.44 -2.26 -0.49
C VAL A 66 -5.55 -2.22 1.03
N ILE A 67 -4.43 -2.35 1.73
CA ILE A 67 -4.33 -2.01 3.16
C ILE A 67 -3.87 -0.54 3.30
N PRO A 68 -4.19 0.16 4.42
CA PRO A 68 -3.70 1.50 4.68
C PRO A 68 -2.18 1.58 4.61
N LYS A 69 -1.64 2.56 3.89
CA LYS A 69 -0.20 2.73 3.70
C LYS A 69 0.19 4.09 3.19
N GLY A 70 1.38 4.51 3.53
CA GLY A 70 1.94 5.76 3.04
C GLY A 70 3.46 5.82 3.06
N TRP A 71 3.96 7.02 2.82
CA TRP A 71 5.37 7.30 2.75
C TRP A 71 6.03 7.37 4.13
N PRO A 72 7.37 7.20 4.21
CA PRO A 72 8.10 7.50 5.43
C PRO A 72 7.83 8.93 5.91
N MET A 73 7.64 9.09 7.20
CA MET A 73 7.37 10.38 7.83
C MET A 73 8.58 10.85 8.62
N LYS A 74 8.90 12.16 8.52
CA LYS A 74 10.02 12.76 9.25
C LYS A 74 9.84 12.56 10.77
N LYS A 75 10.90 12.13 11.44
CA LYS A 75 10.92 11.85 12.89
C LYS A 75 9.93 10.77 13.38
N LYS A 76 9.43 9.92 12.49
CA LYS A 76 8.59 8.77 12.83
C LYS A 76 9.30 7.47 12.51
N LYS A 77 9.15 6.49 13.39
CA LYS A 77 9.59 5.12 13.12
C LYS A 77 8.63 4.45 12.12
N PRO A 78 9.05 3.40 11.43
CA PRO A 78 8.21 2.71 10.43
C PRO A 78 6.82 2.32 10.94
N TYR A 79 6.72 1.73 12.13
CA TYR A 79 5.46 1.31 12.72
C TYR A 79 4.59 2.50 13.15
N GLU A 80 5.18 3.62 13.59
CA GLU A 80 4.44 4.85 13.92
C GLU A 80 3.86 5.51 12.66
N ALA A 81 4.58 5.46 11.54
CA ALA A 81 4.05 5.92 10.26
C ALA A 81 2.87 5.06 9.80
N ALA A 82 2.94 3.73 9.98
CA ALA A 82 1.83 2.83 9.68
C ALA A 82 0.59 3.12 10.55
N GLU A 83 0.76 3.44 11.85
CA GLU A 83 -0.35 3.86 12.73
C GLU A 83 -1.03 5.13 12.22
N ILE A 84 -0.23 6.12 11.81
CA ILE A 84 -0.75 7.39 11.29
C ILE A 84 -1.55 7.16 10.00
N GLU A 85 -1.03 6.34 9.08
CA GLU A 85 -1.74 6.01 7.84
C GLU A 85 -3.05 5.26 8.11
N ALA A 86 -3.07 4.32 9.07
CA ALA A 86 -4.27 3.61 9.48
C ALA A 86 -5.35 4.58 10.01
N TRP A 87 -4.93 5.56 10.80
CA TRP A 87 -5.85 6.58 11.31
C TRP A 87 -6.29 7.55 10.20
N GLU A 88 -5.37 8.08 9.40
CA GLU A 88 -5.69 9.05 8.35
C GLU A 88 -6.59 8.47 7.26
N GLU A 89 -6.33 7.25 6.82
CA GLU A 89 -7.02 6.61 5.70
C GLU A 89 -8.29 5.84 6.12
N ALA A 90 -8.36 5.34 7.36
CA ALA A 90 -9.43 4.44 7.81
C ALA A 90 -10.00 4.72 9.20
N GLY A 91 -9.52 5.73 9.91
CA GLY A 91 -9.99 6.07 11.25
C GLY A 91 -9.62 5.04 12.32
N VAL A 92 -8.66 4.17 12.04
CA VAL A 92 -8.24 3.12 12.99
C VAL A 92 -7.30 3.69 14.04
N ARG A 93 -7.59 3.41 15.30
CA ARG A 93 -6.69 3.61 16.44
C ARG A 93 -6.28 2.28 17.03
N GLY A 94 -5.01 2.17 17.36
CA GLY A 94 -4.38 1.00 17.95
C GLY A 94 -2.87 1.13 17.82
N ALA A 95 -2.12 0.43 18.68
CA ALA A 95 -0.66 0.46 18.60
C ALA A 95 -0.13 -0.62 17.67
N ALA A 96 0.71 -0.25 16.74
CA ALA A 96 1.38 -1.19 15.85
C ALA A 96 2.46 -1.99 16.60
N ARG A 97 2.60 -3.26 16.26
CA ARG A 97 3.77 -4.02 16.67
C ARG A 97 5.02 -3.50 15.98
N LYS A 98 6.12 -3.31 16.74
CA LYS A 98 7.38 -2.75 16.23
C LYS A 98 8.04 -3.61 15.15
N LYS A 99 7.83 -4.94 15.22
CA LYS A 99 8.35 -5.88 14.22
C LYS A 99 7.34 -6.02 13.09
N PRO A 100 7.76 -5.83 11.82
CA PRO A 100 6.87 -6.05 10.69
C PRO A 100 6.46 -7.52 10.58
N VAL A 101 5.26 -7.78 10.08
CA VAL A 101 4.74 -9.14 9.82
C VAL A 101 5.17 -9.64 8.44
N GLY A 102 5.59 -8.76 7.56
CA GLY A 102 6.07 -9.09 6.23
C GLY A 102 6.30 -7.85 5.37
N ARG A 103 6.58 -8.11 4.11
CA ARG A 103 6.80 -7.10 3.07
C ARG A 103 6.12 -7.53 1.80
N TYR A 104 5.76 -6.57 0.96
CA TYR A 104 5.35 -6.81 -0.42
C TYR A 104 5.84 -5.70 -1.33
N THR A 105 5.82 -5.95 -2.63
CA THR A 105 6.26 -5.01 -3.65
C THR A 105 5.13 -4.70 -4.60
N TYR A 106 5.12 -3.48 -5.14
CA TYR A 106 4.22 -3.09 -6.22
C TYR A 106 4.77 -1.91 -7.00
N LEU A 107 4.17 -1.67 -8.16
CA LEU A 107 4.47 -0.50 -8.98
C LEU A 107 3.47 0.61 -8.70
N LYS A 108 3.95 1.73 -8.18
CA LYS A 108 3.13 2.90 -7.90
C LYS A 108 3.19 3.89 -9.08
N TRP A 109 2.04 4.29 -9.57
CA TRP A 109 1.92 5.45 -10.45
C TRP A 109 2.09 6.72 -9.62
N LEU A 110 2.99 7.59 -10.09
CA LEU A 110 3.25 8.90 -9.50
C LEU A 110 2.42 9.97 -10.21
N GLU A 111 2.22 11.12 -9.57
CA GLU A 111 1.44 12.23 -10.11
C GLU A 111 2.01 12.78 -11.43
N ASN A 112 3.33 12.72 -11.61
CA ASN A 112 4.00 13.11 -12.84
C ASN A 112 3.85 12.07 -13.98
N GLY A 113 3.09 10.99 -13.78
CA GLY A 113 2.89 9.90 -14.73
C GLY A 113 4.03 8.88 -14.81
N ASP A 114 5.02 8.97 -13.94
CA ASP A 114 6.07 7.96 -13.81
C ASP A 114 5.61 6.78 -12.96
N VAL A 115 6.31 5.65 -13.10
CA VAL A 115 6.10 4.45 -12.28
C VAL A 115 7.31 4.22 -11.40
N ALA A 116 7.08 4.04 -10.10
CA ALA A 116 8.13 3.76 -9.14
C ALA A 116 7.93 2.39 -8.49
N PRO A 117 8.97 1.53 -8.42
CA PRO A 117 8.92 0.31 -7.62
C PRO A 117 8.89 0.67 -6.14
N CYS A 118 7.94 0.11 -5.40
CA CYS A 118 7.80 0.32 -3.96
C CYS A 118 7.96 -0.99 -3.20
N VAL A 119 8.68 -0.92 -2.09
CA VAL A 119 8.70 -1.97 -1.05
C VAL A 119 7.89 -1.46 0.13
N VAL A 120 6.92 -2.25 0.56
CA VAL A 120 6.03 -1.92 1.66
C VAL A 120 6.31 -2.83 2.84
N GLU A 121 6.72 -2.28 3.97
CA GLU A 121 6.78 -3.01 5.24
C GLU A 121 5.42 -2.96 5.92
N VAL A 122 4.92 -4.12 6.34
CA VAL A 122 3.59 -4.29 6.91
C VAL A 122 3.66 -4.51 8.40
N PHE A 123 2.95 -3.68 9.17
CA PHE A 123 2.87 -3.76 10.64
C PHE A 123 1.45 -4.11 11.05
N GLN A 124 1.29 -5.06 11.96
CA GLN A 124 -0.02 -5.44 12.46
C GLN A 124 -0.49 -4.45 13.54
N ILE A 125 -1.78 -4.11 13.50
CA ILE A 125 -2.47 -3.27 14.47
C ILE A 125 -3.73 -3.99 14.91
N GLU A 126 -3.82 -4.37 16.18
CA GLU A 126 -5.10 -4.77 16.79
C GLU A 126 -5.92 -3.50 17.00
N VAL A 127 -7.12 -3.48 16.42
CA VAL A 127 -7.97 -2.27 16.47
C VAL A 127 -8.57 -2.11 17.86
N GLU A 128 -8.32 -0.96 18.45
CA GLU A 128 -8.85 -0.57 19.77
C GLU A 128 -10.10 0.31 19.62
N GLU A 129 -10.07 1.20 18.62
CA GLU A 129 -11.13 2.18 18.37
C GLU A 129 -11.24 2.47 16.88
N LEU A 130 -12.46 2.73 16.43
CA LEU A 130 -12.75 3.29 15.10
C LEU A 130 -13.25 4.71 15.28
N ALA A 131 -12.47 5.68 14.83
CA ALA A 131 -12.80 7.08 14.91
C ALA A 131 -13.96 7.42 13.95
N GLU A 132 -14.95 8.17 14.41
CA GLU A 132 -16.02 8.66 13.53
C GLU A 132 -15.54 9.74 12.56
N ASN A 133 -14.56 10.54 12.99
CA ASN A 133 -13.98 11.62 12.19
C ASN A 133 -12.49 11.42 12.02
N PHE A 134 -12.03 11.35 10.78
CA PHE A 134 -10.64 11.20 10.41
C PHE A 134 -10.37 11.88 9.06
N LYS A 135 -9.08 12.07 8.73
CA LYS A 135 -8.64 12.94 7.64
C LYS A 135 -9.26 12.60 6.27
N GLU A 136 -9.33 11.33 5.90
CA GLU A 136 -9.81 10.89 4.58
C GLU A 136 -11.21 10.24 4.63
N ARG A 137 -11.99 10.55 5.67
CA ARG A 137 -13.37 10.07 5.80
C ARG A 137 -14.18 10.35 4.53
N GLY A 138 -14.89 9.34 4.04
CA GLY A 138 -15.73 9.44 2.84
C GLY A 138 -14.98 9.41 1.51
N GLN A 139 -13.65 9.40 1.51
CA GLN A 139 -12.84 9.34 0.29
C GLN A 139 -12.56 7.90 -0.17
N ARG A 140 -12.80 6.92 0.68
CA ARG A 140 -12.51 5.52 0.44
C ARG A 140 -13.67 4.63 0.91
N GLN A 141 -13.86 3.52 0.22
CA GLN A 141 -14.67 2.43 0.77
C GLN A 141 -13.82 1.66 1.79
N ILE A 142 -14.45 1.21 2.87
CA ILE A 142 -13.82 0.42 3.93
C ILE A 142 -14.57 -0.89 4.04
N ALA A 143 -13.84 -2.01 4.13
CA ALA A 143 -14.41 -3.34 4.33
C ALA A 143 -13.65 -4.10 5.41
N TRP A 144 -14.41 -4.76 6.29
CA TRP A 144 -13.90 -5.76 7.22
C TRP A 144 -14.22 -7.14 6.63
N VAL A 145 -13.21 -7.94 6.40
CA VAL A 145 -13.34 -9.23 5.73
C VAL A 145 -12.40 -10.26 6.35
N SER A 146 -12.67 -11.55 6.14
CA SER A 146 -11.74 -12.61 6.53
C SER A 146 -10.40 -12.46 5.80
N THR A 147 -9.35 -13.07 6.33
CA THR A 147 -8.02 -13.03 5.71
C THR A 147 -8.02 -13.66 4.30
N GLU A 148 -8.80 -14.70 4.09
CA GLU A 148 -8.96 -15.37 2.80
C GLU A 148 -9.68 -14.48 1.77
N GLU A 149 -10.74 -13.79 2.20
CA GLU A 149 -11.43 -12.84 1.33
C GLU A 149 -10.56 -11.62 1.02
N ALA A 150 -9.81 -11.12 1.99
CA ALA A 150 -8.84 -10.06 1.76
C ALA A 150 -7.79 -10.46 0.71
N ALA A 151 -7.26 -11.69 0.82
CA ALA A 151 -6.31 -12.22 -0.15
C ALA A 151 -6.89 -12.34 -1.56
N ARG A 152 -8.20 -12.62 -1.71
CA ARG A 152 -8.87 -12.61 -3.02
C ARG A 152 -9.00 -11.21 -3.61
N ARG A 153 -9.21 -10.19 -2.77
CA ARG A 153 -9.48 -8.81 -3.21
C ARG A 153 -8.23 -8.02 -3.58
N VAL A 154 -7.11 -8.22 -2.87
CA VAL A 154 -5.86 -7.51 -3.17
C VAL A 154 -5.18 -8.08 -4.42
N ARG A 155 -4.25 -7.34 -5.02
CA ARG A 155 -3.58 -7.74 -6.27
C ARG A 155 -2.16 -8.28 -6.07
N GLU A 156 -1.44 -7.74 -5.12
CA GLU A 156 -0.03 -8.06 -4.87
C GLU A 156 0.13 -9.48 -4.34
N VAL A 157 0.93 -10.31 -5.03
CA VAL A 157 1.08 -11.74 -4.71
C VAL A 157 1.65 -11.96 -3.31
N GLU A 158 2.66 -11.19 -2.92
CA GLU A 158 3.25 -11.30 -1.57
C GLU A 158 2.26 -10.87 -0.49
N LEU A 159 1.40 -9.85 -0.76
CA LEU A 159 0.35 -9.44 0.18
C LEU A 159 -0.73 -10.51 0.32
N LYS A 160 -1.12 -11.18 -0.79
CA LYS A 160 -2.02 -12.33 -0.73
C LYS A 160 -1.46 -13.43 0.18
N SER A 161 -0.20 -13.79 -0.03
CA SER A 161 0.48 -14.79 0.78
C SER A 161 0.55 -14.39 2.25
N LEU A 162 0.88 -13.13 2.53
CA LEU A 162 0.93 -12.59 3.88
C LEU A 162 -0.44 -12.72 4.57
N LEU A 163 -1.52 -12.35 3.89
CA LEU A 163 -2.88 -12.41 4.43
C LEU A 163 -3.30 -13.85 4.74
N VAL A 164 -3.09 -14.79 3.82
CA VAL A 164 -3.43 -16.21 4.03
C VAL A 164 -2.69 -16.83 5.21
N HIS A 165 -1.42 -16.45 5.40
CA HIS A 165 -0.58 -16.98 6.48
C HIS A 165 -0.57 -16.09 7.72
N PHE A 166 -1.39 -15.05 7.77
CA PHE A 166 -1.42 -14.12 8.89
C PHE A 166 -1.84 -14.83 10.18
N ARG A 167 -1.00 -14.69 11.20
CA ARG A 167 -1.26 -15.16 12.55
C ARG A 167 -1.15 -13.97 13.48
N PRO A 168 -2.28 -13.37 13.87
CA PRO A 168 -2.29 -12.17 14.68
C PRO A 168 -1.66 -12.41 16.05
N LYS A 169 -0.90 -11.46 16.52
CA LYS A 169 -0.41 -11.41 17.89
C LYS A 169 -1.27 -10.40 18.64
N PHE A 170 -2.11 -10.91 19.49
CA PHE A 170 -2.97 -10.09 20.34
C PHE A 170 -2.16 -9.41 21.45
N LYS A 171 -2.68 -8.29 21.93
CA LYS A 171 -2.22 -7.72 23.19
C LYS A 171 -2.67 -8.67 24.30
N GLY A 172 -1.74 -9.06 25.15
CA GLY A 172 -2.03 -9.79 26.41
C GLY A 172 -2.67 -8.88 27.43
#